data_df43eed16fcda8df564400d8836e0af5
#
_entry.id   df43eed16fcda8df564400d8836e0af5
#
_cell.length_a   1.000
_cell.length_b   1.000
_cell.length_c   1.000
_cell.angle_alpha   90.00
_cell.angle_beta   90.00
_cell.angle_gamma   90.00
#
_symmetry.space_group_name_H-M   'P 1'
#
loop_
_entity.id
_entity.type
_entity.pdbx_description
1 polymer ?
#
loop_
_entity_poly.entity_id
_entity_poly.type
_entity_poly.pdbx_seq_one_letter_code
_entity_poly.pdbx_strand_id
1 'polypeptide(L)'
;MNLKVFIGACVLSGLVACSSVKQDEAGLSRPGVSLELAQFRKEHFSNVRYNLFFSIPESRDEAIRGKVELSLRLDEKQPLIIDFRGEPEQVTSVTLNGGDIPYEVKDEHIVIASDWVAVGENRVAITFTPANQSLNRRDEFLYTLLVPDRARTVFPCFDQPDMKSFFTLTL
;
A
#
# COMPACT_ATOMS: atom_id res chain seq x y z
N MET A 1 -5.68 37.39 -66.77
CA MET A 1 -6.67 37.09 -65.70
C MET A 1 -6.01 35.97 -64.87
N ASN A 2 -5.25 36.35 -63.84
CA ASN A 2 -4.36 35.45 -63.06
C ASN A 2 -5.09 35.01 -61.78
N LEU A 3 -5.42 33.74 -61.69
CA LEU A 3 -6.01 33.10 -60.52
C LEU A 3 -4.88 32.57 -59.61
N LYS A 4 -4.63 33.20 -58.48
CA LYS A 4 -3.71 32.72 -57.45
C LYS A 4 -4.46 31.75 -56.51
N VAL A 5 -4.06 30.46 -56.53
CA VAL A 5 -4.51 29.45 -55.59
C VAL A 5 -3.65 29.58 -54.33
N PHE A 6 -4.29 29.92 -53.19
CA PHE A 6 -3.66 29.81 -51.86
C PHE A 6 -3.83 28.41 -51.32
N ILE A 7 -2.72 27.69 -51.16
CA ILE A 7 -2.70 26.40 -50.41
C ILE A 7 -2.44 26.73 -48.96
N GLY A 8 -3.46 26.60 -48.11
CA GLY A 8 -3.32 26.69 -46.69
C GLY A 8 -2.78 25.37 -46.12
N ALA A 9 -1.59 25.42 -45.53
CA ALA A 9 -1.01 24.31 -44.79
C ALA A 9 -1.64 24.25 -43.40
N CYS A 10 -2.48 23.23 -43.15
CA CYS A 10 -2.98 22.90 -41.81
C CYS A 10 -1.89 22.16 -41.05
N VAL A 11 -1.27 22.84 -40.07
CA VAL A 11 -0.36 22.20 -39.11
C VAL A 11 -1.21 21.53 -38.05
N LEU A 12 -1.35 20.20 -38.13
CA LEU A 12 -1.90 19.40 -37.04
C LEU A 12 -0.85 19.29 -35.94
N SER A 13 -1.00 20.10 -34.90
CA SER A 13 -0.25 19.94 -33.64
C SER A 13 -0.83 18.73 -32.91
N GLY A 14 -0.17 17.57 -33.04
CA GLY A 14 -0.49 16.38 -32.27
C GLY A 14 -0.17 16.61 -30.79
N LEU A 15 -1.21 16.68 -29.97
CA LEU A 15 -1.10 16.53 -28.51
C LEU A 15 -0.73 15.07 -28.23
N VAL A 16 0.56 14.82 -28.03
CA VAL A 16 1.02 13.56 -27.40
C VAL A 16 0.70 13.68 -25.92
N ALA A 17 -0.48 13.22 -25.53
CA ALA A 17 -0.83 13.08 -24.13
C ALA A 17 0.05 11.98 -23.52
N CYS A 18 0.85 12.37 -22.56
CA CYS A 18 1.66 11.50 -21.75
C CYS A 18 0.74 10.51 -20.97
N SER A 19 0.62 9.28 -21.47
CA SER A 19 -0.10 8.16 -20.80
C SER A 19 0.87 7.16 -20.16
N SER A 20 2.06 7.60 -19.73
CA SER A 20 3.11 6.73 -19.22
C SER A 20 3.04 6.40 -17.71
N VAL A 21 2.14 7.01 -16.94
CA VAL A 21 2.12 6.84 -15.47
C VAL A 21 1.25 5.67 -14.98
N LYS A 22 0.28 5.20 -15.77
CA LYS A 22 -0.63 4.12 -15.35
C LYS A 22 -0.13 2.68 -15.59
N GLN A 23 0.95 2.51 -16.33
CA GLN A 23 1.44 1.18 -16.71
C GLN A 23 2.32 0.51 -15.64
N ASP A 24 2.98 1.29 -14.79
CA ASP A 24 3.93 0.76 -13.78
C ASP A 24 3.24 0.23 -12.52
N GLU A 25 2.11 0.80 -12.10
CA GLU A 25 1.38 0.33 -10.91
C GLU A 25 0.85 -1.10 -11.06
N ALA A 26 0.37 -1.47 -12.26
CA ALA A 26 -0.17 -2.80 -12.53
C ALA A 26 0.92 -3.91 -12.60
N GLY A 27 2.18 -3.54 -12.79
CA GLY A 27 3.32 -4.47 -12.83
C GLY A 27 3.87 -4.83 -11.46
N LEU A 28 3.73 -3.94 -10.49
CA LEU A 28 4.29 -4.09 -9.14
C LEU A 28 3.38 -4.87 -8.19
N SER A 29 2.03 -4.74 -8.32
CA SER A 29 1.08 -5.46 -7.48
C SER A 29 0.77 -6.84 -8.05
N ARG A 30 1.60 -7.83 -7.72
CA ARG A 30 1.36 -9.26 -7.95
C ARG A 30 1.26 -9.95 -6.60
N PRO A 31 0.54 -11.09 -6.47
CA PRO A 31 0.47 -11.81 -5.20
C PRO A 31 1.86 -12.07 -4.60
N GLY A 32 2.02 -11.74 -3.33
CA GLY A 32 3.30 -11.82 -2.64
C GLY A 32 4.20 -10.60 -2.84
N VAL A 33 5.43 -10.68 -2.36
CA VAL A 33 6.44 -9.61 -2.53
C VAL A 33 7.41 -10.01 -3.63
N SER A 34 7.22 -9.44 -4.83
CA SER A 34 8.15 -9.67 -5.94
C SER A 34 9.50 -8.96 -5.70
N LEU A 35 10.54 -9.41 -6.39
CA LEU A 35 11.84 -8.74 -6.32
C LEU A 35 11.75 -7.28 -6.82
N GLU A 36 10.97 -7.06 -7.87
CA GLU A 36 10.74 -5.73 -8.44
C GLU A 36 10.06 -4.81 -7.44
N LEU A 37 9.03 -5.28 -6.73
CA LEU A 37 8.36 -4.52 -5.69
C LEU A 37 9.29 -4.23 -4.51
N ALA A 38 10.09 -5.20 -4.09
CA ALA A 38 11.05 -5.02 -3.01
C ALA A 38 12.13 -3.98 -3.37
N GLN A 39 12.67 -4.02 -4.60
CA GLN A 39 13.63 -3.05 -5.09
C GLN A 39 13.00 -1.64 -5.20
N PHE A 40 11.81 -1.55 -5.77
CA PHE A 40 11.05 -0.30 -5.86
C PHE A 40 10.89 0.37 -4.49
N ARG A 41 10.45 -0.35 -3.47
CA ARG A 41 10.28 0.19 -2.12
C ARG A 41 11.60 0.64 -1.50
N LYS A 42 12.65 -0.13 -1.69
CA LYS A 42 13.99 0.20 -1.17
C LYS A 42 14.57 1.45 -1.81
N GLU A 43 14.27 1.70 -3.07
CA GLU A 43 14.74 2.87 -3.81
C GLU A 43 13.98 4.14 -3.39
N HIS A 44 12.65 4.05 -3.18
CA HIS A 44 11.79 5.22 -3.02
C HIS A 44 11.34 5.50 -1.58
N PHE A 45 11.41 4.50 -0.68
CA PHE A 45 10.88 4.63 0.68
C PHE A 45 12.00 4.64 1.72
N SER A 46 11.90 5.54 2.67
CA SER A 46 12.83 5.65 3.79
C SER A 46 12.10 5.96 5.10
N ASN A 47 12.81 5.85 6.24
CA ASN A 47 12.30 6.18 7.58
C ASN A 47 11.00 5.45 7.96
N VAL A 48 10.85 4.21 7.55
CA VAL A 48 9.65 3.41 7.80
C VAL A 48 9.50 3.09 9.28
N ARG A 49 8.32 3.42 9.84
CA ARG A 49 7.94 3.16 11.23
C ARG A 49 6.51 2.67 11.31
N TYR A 50 6.26 1.77 12.26
CA TYR A 50 4.93 1.21 12.52
C TYR A 50 4.51 1.43 13.95
N ASN A 51 3.30 1.94 14.16
CA ASN A 51 2.57 1.85 15.40
C ASN A 51 1.43 0.87 15.19
N LEU A 52 1.52 -0.29 15.82
CA LEU A 52 0.53 -1.36 15.75
C LEU A 52 -0.32 -1.35 17.01
N PHE A 53 -1.61 -1.46 16.83
CA PHE A 53 -2.57 -1.65 17.91
C PHE A 53 -3.45 -2.84 17.59
N PHE A 54 -3.64 -3.75 18.55
CA PHE A 54 -4.60 -4.83 18.47
C PHE A 54 -5.54 -4.81 19.69
N SER A 55 -6.83 -4.89 19.42
CA SER A 55 -7.84 -5.21 20.43
C SER A 55 -8.13 -6.69 20.36
N ILE A 56 -7.77 -7.41 21.43
CA ILE A 56 -7.90 -8.86 21.52
C ILE A 56 -8.98 -9.15 22.57
N PRO A 57 -10.24 -9.43 22.16
CA PRO A 57 -11.30 -9.77 23.08
C PRO A 57 -10.98 -11.08 23.83
N GLU A 58 -11.52 -11.23 25.06
CA GLU A 58 -11.37 -12.46 25.83
C GLU A 58 -12.08 -13.64 25.15
N SER A 59 -13.30 -13.41 24.63
CA SER A 59 -14.04 -14.42 23.89
C SER A 59 -13.40 -14.68 22.52
N ARG A 60 -13.16 -15.97 22.20
CA ARG A 60 -12.64 -16.40 20.91
C ARG A 60 -13.61 -16.18 19.76
N ASP A 61 -14.90 -16.09 20.06
CA ASP A 61 -15.95 -15.86 19.06
C ASP A 61 -15.99 -14.41 18.59
N GLU A 62 -15.34 -13.52 19.34
CA GLU A 62 -15.20 -12.10 18.96
C GLU A 62 -13.94 -11.90 18.10
N ALA A 63 -14.11 -11.10 17.04
CA ALA A 63 -13.02 -10.80 16.11
C ALA A 63 -11.96 -9.91 16.76
N ILE A 64 -10.69 -10.23 16.52
CA ILE A 64 -9.56 -9.34 16.80
C ILE A 64 -9.64 -8.18 15.84
N ARG A 65 -9.44 -6.96 16.32
CA ARG A 65 -9.36 -5.73 15.52
C ARG A 65 -7.95 -5.17 15.58
N GLY A 66 -7.45 -4.75 14.44
CA GLY A 66 -6.14 -4.13 14.31
C GLY A 66 -6.23 -2.70 13.77
N LYS A 67 -5.27 -1.89 14.19
CA LYS A 67 -4.96 -0.61 13.56
C LYS A 67 -3.46 -0.53 13.37
N VAL A 68 -3.02 -0.12 12.19
CA VAL A 68 -1.62 0.22 11.93
C VAL A 68 -1.52 1.68 11.52
N GLU A 69 -0.56 2.40 12.08
CA GLU A 69 -0.10 3.69 11.58
C GLU A 69 1.31 3.49 11.03
N LEU A 70 1.41 3.56 9.71
CA LEU A 70 2.65 3.45 8.95
C LEU A 70 3.12 4.87 8.62
N SER A 71 4.29 5.24 9.09
CA SER A 71 4.96 6.49 8.72
C SER A 71 6.16 6.17 7.84
N LEU A 72 6.32 6.92 6.77
CA LEU A 72 7.43 6.77 5.84
C LEU A 72 7.71 8.08 5.10
N ARG A 73 8.92 8.18 4.54
CA ARG A 73 9.34 9.31 3.70
C ARG A 73 9.54 8.85 2.26
N LEU A 74 9.04 9.66 1.32
CA LEU A 74 9.26 9.51 -0.12
C LEU A 74 10.04 10.70 -0.66
N ASP A 75 10.97 10.46 -1.58
CA ASP A 75 11.72 11.51 -2.27
C ASP A 75 10.96 12.04 -3.49
N GLU A 76 10.06 11.25 -4.05
CA GLU A 76 9.16 11.61 -5.14
C GLU A 76 7.78 10.98 -4.96
N LYS A 77 6.78 11.42 -5.76
CA LYS A 77 5.43 10.84 -5.73
C LYS A 77 5.45 9.44 -6.35
N GLN A 78 5.21 8.45 -5.50
CA GLN A 78 5.11 7.04 -5.88
C GLN A 78 3.86 6.41 -5.27
N PRO A 79 3.29 5.36 -5.88
CA PRO A 79 2.20 4.62 -5.26
C PRO A 79 2.66 3.93 -3.99
N LEU A 80 1.76 3.81 -3.01
CA LEU A 80 2.00 2.99 -1.84
C LEU A 80 1.33 1.63 -2.05
N ILE A 81 2.14 0.59 -2.15
CA ILE A 81 1.70 -0.79 -2.28
C ILE A 81 2.07 -1.48 -0.96
N ILE A 82 1.09 -1.68 -0.08
CA ILE A 82 1.27 -2.19 1.28
C ILE A 82 0.78 -3.64 1.31
N ASP A 83 1.63 -4.58 1.75
CA ASP A 83 1.27 -5.99 1.75
C ASP A 83 0.23 -6.29 2.82
N PHE A 84 -0.85 -6.95 2.43
CA PHE A 84 -1.90 -7.45 3.31
C PHE A 84 -2.63 -8.60 2.64
N ARG A 85 -2.44 -9.80 3.14
CA ARG A 85 -3.07 -11.02 2.64
C ARG A 85 -4.40 -11.29 3.34
N GLY A 86 -5.30 -10.33 3.24
CA GLY A 86 -6.69 -10.41 3.71
C GLY A 86 -7.66 -10.08 2.58
N GLU A 87 -8.93 -10.35 2.83
CA GLU A 87 -10.01 -10.00 1.92
C GLU A 87 -10.32 -8.49 2.00
N PRO A 88 -10.89 -7.87 0.94
CA PRO A 88 -11.23 -6.45 0.95
C PRO A 88 -12.07 -6.02 2.16
N GLU A 89 -13.01 -6.86 2.61
CA GLU A 89 -13.90 -6.60 3.75
C GLU A 89 -13.15 -6.55 5.09
N GLN A 90 -11.93 -7.08 5.15
CA GLN A 90 -11.09 -7.02 6.33
C GLN A 90 -10.38 -5.67 6.50
N VAL A 91 -10.35 -4.83 5.45
CA VAL A 91 -9.85 -3.45 5.51
C VAL A 91 -11.04 -2.50 5.67
N THR A 92 -11.23 -1.94 6.85
CA THR A 92 -12.41 -1.12 7.16
C THR A 92 -12.21 0.37 6.93
N SER A 93 -10.97 0.85 6.99
CA SER A 93 -10.65 2.24 6.64
C SER A 93 -9.18 2.39 6.27
N VAL A 94 -8.89 3.31 5.35
CA VAL A 94 -7.54 3.77 5.01
C VAL A 94 -7.55 5.29 4.95
N THR A 95 -6.68 5.92 5.72
CA THR A 95 -6.47 7.36 5.67
C THR A 95 -5.02 7.68 5.35
N LEU A 96 -4.77 8.77 4.66
CA LEU A 96 -3.43 9.29 4.38
C LEU A 96 -3.33 10.73 4.85
N ASN A 97 -2.34 11.01 5.70
CA ASN A 97 -2.09 12.34 6.28
C ASN A 97 -3.33 12.93 6.98
N GLY A 98 -4.18 12.07 7.55
CA GLY A 98 -5.39 12.43 8.28
C GLY A 98 -6.65 12.62 7.42
N GLY A 99 -6.57 12.46 6.12
CA GLY A 99 -7.71 12.51 5.20
C GLY A 99 -8.10 11.11 4.69
N ASP A 100 -9.40 10.89 4.46
CA ASP A 100 -9.89 9.69 3.78
C ASP A 100 -9.46 9.72 2.31
N ILE A 101 -9.01 8.59 1.79
CA ILE A 101 -8.54 8.46 0.42
C ILE A 101 -9.12 7.19 -0.23
N PRO A 102 -9.28 7.17 -1.56
CA PRO A 102 -9.57 5.94 -2.28
C PRO A 102 -8.36 5.00 -2.24
N TYR A 103 -8.65 3.70 -2.14
CA TYR A 103 -7.67 2.62 -2.16
C TYR A 103 -8.26 1.38 -2.81
N GLU A 104 -7.40 0.47 -3.22
CA GLU A 104 -7.79 -0.85 -3.72
C GLU A 104 -7.16 -1.93 -2.84
N VAL A 105 -7.92 -3.01 -2.58
CA VAL A 105 -7.37 -4.23 -1.98
C VAL A 105 -7.38 -5.29 -3.06
N LYS A 106 -6.20 -5.67 -3.54
CA LYS A 106 -6.02 -6.64 -4.62
C LYS A 106 -4.66 -7.32 -4.54
N ASP A 107 -4.56 -8.52 -5.05
CA ASP A 107 -3.29 -9.26 -5.19
C ASP A 107 -2.44 -9.30 -3.91
N GLU A 108 -3.08 -9.48 -2.76
CA GLU A 108 -2.46 -9.46 -1.43
C GLU A 108 -1.88 -8.08 -1.03
N HIS A 109 -2.38 -6.97 -1.60
CA HIS A 109 -1.92 -5.62 -1.32
C HIS A 109 -3.06 -4.63 -1.11
N ILE A 110 -2.79 -3.61 -0.29
CA ILE A 110 -3.54 -2.36 -0.23
C ILE A 110 -2.80 -1.35 -1.08
N VAL A 111 -3.42 -0.89 -2.16
CA VAL A 111 -2.81 0.02 -3.15
C VAL A 111 -3.40 1.41 -3.02
N ILE A 112 -2.53 2.40 -2.83
CA ILE A 112 -2.84 3.83 -2.79
C ILE A 112 -2.13 4.49 -3.98
N ALA A 113 -2.89 5.11 -4.87
CA ALA A 113 -2.34 5.73 -6.07
C ALA A 113 -1.41 6.92 -5.73
N SER A 114 -0.39 7.13 -6.56
CA SER A 114 0.62 8.19 -6.40
C SER A 114 0.03 9.61 -6.35
N ASP A 115 -1.14 9.83 -6.95
CA ASP A 115 -1.83 11.12 -6.94
C ASP A 115 -2.18 11.61 -5.52
N TRP A 116 -2.40 10.69 -4.59
CA TRP A 116 -2.73 10.98 -3.18
C TRP A 116 -1.50 11.16 -2.29
N VAL A 117 -0.36 10.66 -2.72
CA VAL A 117 0.87 10.63 -1.93
C VAL A 117 1.63 11.96 -2.04
N ALA A 118 2.18 12.43 -0.93
CA ALA A 118 3.01 13.61 -0.90
C ALA A 118 4.50 13.28 -1.01
N VAL A 119 5.30 14.17 -1.58
CA VAL A 119 6.76 14.14 -1.42
C VAL A 119 7.09 14.50 0.03
N GLY A 120 8.01 13.79 0.65
CA GLY A 120 8.36 13.95 2.06
C GLY A 120 7.64 12.96 2.96
N GLU A 121 7.32 13.36 4.18
CA GLU A 121 6.71 12.51 5.17
C GLU A 121 5.25 12.19 4.83
N ASN A 122 4.89 10.92 4.92
CA ASN A 122 3.53 10.43 4.78
C ASN A 122 3.15 9.55 5.99
N ARG A 123 1.89 9.62 6.40
CA ARG A 123 1.33 8.78 7.46
C ARG A 123 0.06 8.12 6.94
N VAL A 124 0.11 6.80 6.81
CA VAL A 124 -1.03 5.96 6.45
C VAL A 124 -1.59 5.35 7.73
N ALA A 125 -2.90 5.48 7.97
CA ALA A 125 -3.56 4.73 9.03
C ALA A 125 -4.56 3.76 8.41
N ILE A 126 -4.47 2.49 8.79
CA ILE A 126 -5.31 1.40 8.29
C ILE A 126 -5.96 0.71 9.47
N THR A 127 -7.30 0.61 9.45
CA THR A 127 -8.05 -0.22 10.39
C THR A 127 -8.46 -1.52 9.68
N PHE A 128 -8.20 -2.64 10.33
CA PHE A 128 -8.34 -3.95 9.70
C PHE A 128 -8.74 -5.05 10.69
N THR A 129 -9.16 -6.18 10.15
CA THR A 129 -9.27 -7.46 10.85
C THR A 129 -8.15 -8.37 10.36
N PRO A 130 -7.34 -8.99 11.25
CA PRO A 130 -6.28 -9.90 10.84
C PRO A 130 -6.76 -11.05 9.96
N ALA A 131 -5.95 -11.45 8.98
CA ALA A 131 -6.25 -12.58 8.09
C ALA A 131 -5.92 -13.95 8.70
N ASN A 132 -5.77 -14.09 9.98
CA ASN A 132 -5.70 -15.31 10.82
C ASN A 132 -4.79 -16.46 10.37
N GLN A 133 -4.08 -16.40 9.26
CA GLN A 133 -3.28 -17.51 8.73
C GLN A 133 -2.03 -17.79 9.59
N SER A 134 -1.48 -16.75 10.22
CA SER A 134 -0.29 -16.87 11.08
C SER A 134 -0.55 -16.40 12.51
N LEU A 135 -1.81 -16.18 12.84
CA LEU A 135 -2.26 -15.81 14.17
C LEU A 135 -2.96 -17.01 14.81
N ASN A 136 -2.31 -17.61 15.82
CA ASN A 136 -2.78 -18.83 16.47
C ASN A 136 -3.38 -18.47 17.82
N ARG A 137 -4.72 -18.48 17.91
CA ARG A 137 -5.46 -18.16 19.13
C ARG A 137 -5.99 -19.42 19.81
N ARG A 138 -5.67 -19.57 21.08
CA ARG A 138 -6.16 -20.62 21.99
C ARG A 138 -6.88 -19.97 23.16
N ASP A 139 -7.43 -20.76 24.06
CA ASP A 139 -8.17 -20.25 25.20
C ASP A 139 -7.24 -19.55 26.21
N GLU A 140 -6.02 -20.03 26.38
CA GLU A 140 -5.07 -19.55 27.37
C GLU A 140 -3.96 -18.68 26.79
N PHE A 141 -3.75 -18.70 25.46
CA PHE A 141 -2.65 -17.96 24.81
C PHE A 141 -2.93 -17.64 23.36
N LEU A 142 -2.20 -16.64 22.87
CA LEU A 142 -2.15 -16.26 21.47
C LEU A 142 -0.69 -16.12 21.06
N TYR A 143 -0.35 -16.62 19.88
CA TYR A 143 0.97 -16.38 19.29
C TYR A 143 0.89 -16.20 17.77
N THR A 144 1.91 -15.60 17.21
CA THR A 144 2.06 -15.40 15.76
C THR A 144 3.32 -16.10 15.25
N LEU A 145 3.25 -16.59 14.00
CA LEU A 145 4.38 -17.15 13.27
C LEU A 145 4.56 -16.34 11.98
N LEU A 146 5.39 -15.31 12.04
CA LEU A 146 5.53 -14.31 10.97
C LEU A 146 6.65 -14.61 9.97
N VAL A 147 7.45 -15.65 10.22
CA VAL A 147 8.59 -16.03 9.39
C VAL A 147 8.17 -17.08 8.34
N PRO A 148 8.67 -17.03 7.10
CA PRO A 148 9.67 -16.10 6.58
C PRO A 148 9.08 -14.78 6.06
N ASP A 149 7.83 -14.76 5.57
CA ASP A 149 7.14 -13.67 4.88
C ASP A 149 5.63 -13.70 5.17
N ARG A 150 5.26 -13.81 6.46
CA ARG A 150 3.89 -14.01 6.91
C ARG A 150 3.32 -12.87 7.75
N ALA A 151 4.08 -11.77 7.93
CA ALA A 151 3.57 -10.63 8.68
C ALA A 151 2.33 -10.03 8.00
N ARG A 152 2.30 -9.97 6.68
CA ARG A 152 1.15 -9.53 5.88
C ARG A 152 -0.13 -10.36 6.06
N THR A 153 -0.03 -11.55 6.63
CA THR A 153 -1.21 -12.38 6.99
C THR A 153 -1.81 -12.00 8.34
N VAL A 154 -1.18 -11.09 9.08
CA VAL A 154 -1.64 -10.62 10.39
C VAL A 154 -1.95 -9.13 10.36
N PHE A 155 -1.11 -8.32 9.74
CA PHE A 155 -1.28 -6.87 9.66
C PHE A 155 -0.69 -6.29 8.37
N PRO A 156 -1.20 -5.14 7.90
CA PRO A 156 -0.62 -4.43 6.76
C PRO A 156 0.80 -3.94 7.05
N CYS A 157 1.76 -4.30 6.17
CA CYS A 157 3.17 -3.93 6.33
C CYS A 157 3.91 -3.99 4.98
N PHE A 158 5.19 -3.66 4.98
CA PHE A 158 6.13 -4.04 3.92
C PHE A 158 6.85 -5.32 4.37
N ASP A 159 6.36 -6.47 3.90
CA ASP A 159 6.79 -7.79 4.37
C ASP A 159 8.02 -8.28 3.60
N GLN A 160 9.09 -7.48 3.66
CA GLN A 160 10.38 -7.79 3.03
C GLN A 160 11.53 -7.66 4.04
N PRO A 161 12.49 -8.59 4.05
CA PRO A 161 13.50 -8.70 5.10
C PRO A 161 14.58 -7.60 5.08
N ASP A 162 14.77 -6.93 3.95
CA ASP A 162 15.80 -5.89 3.78
C ASP A 162 15.29 -4.47 4.07
N MET A 163 14.01 -4.31 4.40
CA MET A 163 13.40 -3.05 4.85
C MET A 163 13.18 -3.07 6.37
N LYS A 164 14.26 -2.87 7.12
CA LYS A 164 14.20 -2.81 8.58
C LYS A 164 13.47 -1.57 9.06
N SER A 165 12.60 -1.72 10.05
CA SER A 165 11.73 -0.66 10.55
C SER A 165 11.65 -0.68 12.07
N PHE A 166 11.18 0.42 12.65
CA PHE A 166 10.86 0.47 14.07
C PHE A 166 9.37 0.14 14.27
N PHE A 167 9.11 -0.70 15.28
CA PHE A 167 7.76 -1.09 15.64
C PHE A 167 7.44 -0.70 17.09
N THR A 168 6.27 -0.09 17.28
CA THR A 168 5.62 0.07 18.59
C THR A 168 4.37 -0.78 18.56
N LEU A 169 4.20 -1.65 19.56
CA LEU A 169 3.04 -2.53 19.69
C LEU A 169 2.25 -2.18 20.94
N THR A 170 0.93 -2.05 20.77
CA THR A 170 -0.05 -1.90 21.85
C THR A 170 -1.07 -3.02 21.76
N LEU A 171 -1.39 -3.68 22.88
CA LEU A 171 -2.37 -4.75 23.02
C LEU A 171 -3.42 -4.36 24.03
#